data_f6caba5727e0b4debfaee3b36332ee64
#
_entry.id   f6caba5727e0b4debfaee3b36332ee64
#
_cell.length_a   1.000
_cell.length_b   1.000
_cell.length_c   1.000
_cell.angle_alpha   90.00
_cell.angle_beta   90.00
_cell.angle_gamma   90.00
#
_symmetry.space_group_name_H-M   'P 1'
#
loop_
_entity.id
_entity.type
_entity.pdbx_description
1 polymer ?
#
loop_
_entity_poly.entity_id
_entity_poly.type
_entity_poly.pdbx_seq_one_letter_code
_entity_poly.pdbx_strand_id
1 'polypeptide(L)'
;MDDEEARTRLLDAAEELYYRHGIQAVGMDRVRTASGVPLKRLYRLFPAKESLVTAYLERRDRRWLDSLRVAAHAPAEPRARVLAVFDWLADWFTEPDFRGCAFLNAYGELGAAAPEIVRVHKAELHALLAGLTGDAALADRLLILTEGATAVATLTPGPEPAHRARDIAELLLPRQ
;
A
#
# COMPACT_ATOMS: atom_id res chain seq x y z
N MET A 1 22.59 -17.58 9.61
CA MET A 1 21.81 -16.40 9.15
C MET A 1 22.78 -15.43 8.50
N ASP A 2 22.71 -15.26 7.20
CA ASP A 2 23.45 -14.23 6.47
C ASP A 2 22.76 -12.85 6.59
N ASP A 3 23.25 -11.84 5.86
CA ASP A 3 22.69 -10.47 5.95
C ASP A 3 21.37 -10.32 5.18
N GLU A 4 21.19 -11.07 4.09
CA GLU A 4 19.93 -11.04 3.33
C GLU A 4 18.81 -11.71 4.11
N GLU A 5 19.07 -12.85 4.73
CA GLU A 5 18.11 -13.51 5.62
C GLU A 5 17.76 -12.61 6.83
N ALA A 6 18.76 -11.97 7.43
CA ALA A 6 18.55 -11.05 8.55
C ALA A 6 17.72 -9.83 8.12
N ARG A 7 18.00 -9.25 6.94
CA ARG A 7 17.24 -8.14 6.38
C ARG A 7 15.79 -8.52 6.14
N THR A 8 15.54 -9.69 5.55
CA THR A 8 14.18 -10.20 5.31
C THR A 8 13.40 -10.35 6.61
N ARG A 9 13.98 -11.00 7.64
CA ARG A 9 13.34 -11.18 8.95
C ARG A 9 13.02 -9.85 9.63
N LEU A 10 13.92 -8.87 9.55
CA LEU A 10 13.69 -7.52 10.09
C LEU A 10 12.55 -6.80 9.38
N LEU A 11 12.49 -6.90 8.06
CA LEU A 11 11.44 -6.28 7.27
C LEU A 11 10.08 -6.98 7.49
N ASP A 12 10.04 -8.30 7.65
CA ASP A 12 8.81 -9.02 7.96
C ASP A 12 8.26 -8.62 9.33
N ALA A 13 9.12 -8.58 10.35
CA ALA A 13 8.73 -8.13 11.68
C ALA A 13 8.32 -6.64 11.70
N ALA A 14 9.03 -5.79 10.97
CA ALA A 14 8.69 -4.37 10.84
C ALA A 14 7.32 -4.19 10.15
N GLU A 15 7.06 -4.92 9.06
CA GLU A 15 5.79 -4.86 8.34
C GLU A 15 4.62 -5.25 9.23
N GLU A 16 4.70 -6.39 9.91
CA GLU A 16 3.66 -6.83 10.84
C GLU A 16 3.42 -5.82 11.96
N LEU A 17 4.49 -5.37 12.61
CA LEU A 17 4.39 -4.51 13.78
C LEU A 17 3.95 -3.09 13.42
N TYR A 18 4.54 -2.47 12.39
CA TYR A 18 4.21 -1.09 11.99
C TYR A 18 2.80 -1.01 11.40
N TYR A 19 2.40 -1.98 10.59
CA TYR A 19 1.07 -1.95 9.99
C TYR A 19 -0.04 -2.18 11.01
N ARG A 20 0.21 -3.03 12.04
CA ARG A 20 -0.76 -3.35 13.09
C ARG A 20 -0.83 -2.31 14.19
N HIS A 21 0.30 -1.75 14.59
CA HIS A 21 0.41 -0.95 15.82
C HIS A 21 0.80 0.52 15.57
N GLY A 22 1.15 0.88 14.34
CA GLY A 22 1.68 2.19 14.00
C GLY A 22 3.20 2.29 14.13
N ILE A 23 3.78 3.17 13.33
CA ILE A 23 5.24 3.36 13.27
C ILE A 23 5.76 3.98 14.57
N GLN A 24 5.05 4.99 15.11
CA GLN A 24 5.52 5.69 16.32
C GLN A 24 5.51 4.79 17.55
N ALA A 25 4.50 3.92 17.69
CA ALA A 25 4.33 3.04 18.85
C ALA A 25 5.30 1.85 18.88
N VAL A 26 6.03 1.58 17.79
CA VAL A 26 6.93 0.43 17.66
C VAL A 26 8.38 0.87 17.60
N GLY A 27 9.16 0.57 18.66
CA GLY A 27 10.60 0.85 18.70
C GLY A 27 11.43 -0.26 18.05
N MET A 28 12.71 0.06 17.76
CA MET A 28 13.68 -0.88 17.17
C MET A 28 13.87 -2.16 18.00
N ASP A 29 13.80 -2.06 19.33
CA ASP A 29 13.96 -3.23 20.20
C ASP A 29 12.79 -4.22 20.07
N ARG A 30 11.56 -3.74 19.83
CA ARG A 30 10.41 -4.60 19.59
C ARG A 30 10.54 -5.34 18.25
N VAL A 31 11.03 -4.66 17.20
CA VAL A 31 11.34 -5.29 15.91
C VAL A 31 12.46 -6.31 16.05
N ARG A 32 13.53 -5.98 16.80
CA ARG A 32 14.62 -6.91 17.12
C ARG A 32 14.10 -8.19 17.75
N THR A 33 13.25 -8.05 18.76
CA THR A 33 12.69 -9.20 19.49
C THR A 33 11.84 -10.08 18.58
N ALA A 34 10.96 -9.47 17.78
CA ALA A 34 10.08 -10.20 16.86
C ALA A 34 10.85 -10.91 15.73
N SER A 35 11.88 -10.26 15.18
CA SER A 35 12.69 -10.82 14.10
C SER A 35 13.70 -11.89 14.55
N GLY A 36 14.07 -11.92 15.84
CA GLY A 36 15.15 -12.77 16.36
C GLY A 36 16.55 -12.37 15.87
N VAL A 37 16.70 -11.18 15.27
CA VAL A 37 17.99 -10.69 14.74
C VAL A 37 18.78 -10.01 15.87
N PRO A 38 20.10 -10.33 16.05
CA PRO A 38 20.93 -9.67 17.07
C PRO A 38 21.01 -8.15 16.88
N LEU A 39 20.98 -7.40 17.99
CA LEU A 39 20.94 -5.93 17.99
C LEU A 39 22.06 -5.29 17.14
N LYS A 40 23.30 -5.80 17.27
CA LYS A 40 24.44 -5.32 16.49
C LYS A 40 24.22 -5.46 14.98
N ARG A 41 23.57 -6.53 14.55
CA ARG A 41 23.27 -6.76 13.13
C ARG A 41 22.13 -5.88 12.65
N LEU A 42 21.08 -5.71 13.48
CA LEU A 42 19.99 -4.80 13.18
C LEU A 42 20.52 -3.39 12.89
N TYR A 43 21.31 -2.80 13.79
CA TYR A 43 21.86 -1.45 13.58
C TYR A 43 22.90 -1.36 12.46
N ARG A 44 23.54 -2.46 12.09
CA ARG A 44 24.40 -2.51 10.92
C ARG A 44 23.60 -2.46 9.62
N LEU A 45 22.46 -3.15 9.56
CA LEU A 45 21.58 -3.19 8.39
C LEU A 45 20.66 -1.97 8.28
N PHE A 46 20.23 -1.46 9.42
CA PHE A 46 19.34 -0.30 9.54
C PHE A 46 19.86 0.60 10.68
N PRO A 47 20.72 1.58 10.35
CA PRO A 47 21.37 2.42 11.37
C PRO A 47 20.41 3.25 12.22
N ALA A 48 19.20 3.54 11.70
CA ALA A 48 18.16 4.29 12.39
C ALA A 48 16.77 3.70 12.08
N LYS A 49 15.78 4.02 12.90
CA LYS A 49 14.39 3.60 12.71
C LYS A 49 13.85 4.08 11.36
N GLU A 50 14.20 5.28 10.97
CA GLU A 50 13.79 5.91 9.71
C GLU A 50 14.24 5.08 8.50
N SER A 51 15.45 4.53 8.54
CA SER A 51 15.95 3.67 7.45
C SER A 51 15.19 2.34 7.36
N LEU A 52 14.77 1.77 8.49
CA LEU A 52 13.95 0.58 8.52
C LEU A 52 12.51 0.88 8.04
N VAL A 53 11.94 2.00 8.45
CA VAL A 53 10.61 2.45 8.02
C VAL A 53 10.58 2.67 6.51
N THR A 54 11.59 3.35 5.97
CA THR A 54 11.73 3.57 4.52
C THR A 54 11.78 2.24 3.77
N ALA A 55 12.65 1.32 4.19
CA ALA A 55 12.80 0.03 3.53
C ALA A 55 11.53 -0.86 3.63
N TYR A 56 10.81 -0.77 4.75
CA TYR A 56 9.50 -1.42 4.91
C TYR A 56 8.49 -0.89 3.89
N LEU A 57 8.34 0.44 3.81
CA LEU A 57 7.39 1.07 2.90
C LEU A 57 7.75 0.81 1.43
N GLU A 58 9.04 0.87 1.05
CA GLU A 58 9.50 0.53 -0.29
C GLU A 58 9.20 -0.92 -0.69
N ARG A 59 9.36 -1.86 0.26
CA ARG A 59 9.03 -3.27 0.00
C ARG A 59 7.53 -3.46 -0.17
N ARG A 60 6.73 -2.81 0.68
CA ARG A 60 5.27 -2.85 0.62
C ARG A 60 4.75 -2.22 -0.66
N ASP A 61 5.33 -1.10 -1.09
CA ASP A 61 5.00 -0.42 -2.33
C ASP A 61 5.10 -1.35 -3.55
N ARG A 62 6.27 -1.98 -3.70
CA ARG A 62 6.48 -2.94 -4.79
C ARG A 62 5.46 -4.06 -4.78
N ARG A 63 5.24 -4.71 -3.63
CA ARG A 63 4.30 -5.84 -3.53
C ARG A 63 2.86 -5.42 -3.85
N TRP A 64 2.44 -4.30 -3.32
CA TRP A 64 1.08 -3.78 -3.49
C TRP A 64 0.82 -3.39 -4.94
N LEU A 65 1.70 -2.57 -5.53
CA LEU A 65 1.56 -2.12 -6.92
C LEU A 65 1.71 -3.26 -7.92
N ASP A 66 2.64 -4.19 -7.70
CA ASP A 66 2.81 -5.33 -8.61
C ASP A 66 1.57 -6.24 -8.60
N SER A 67 1.00 -6.51 -7.42
CA SER A 67 -0.24 -7.27 -7.30
C SER A 67 -1.42 -6.57 -8.01
N LEU A 68 -1.57 -5.25 -7.79
CA LEU A 68 -2.60 -4.47 -8.46
C LEU A 68 -2.40 -4.42 -9.98
N ARG A 69 -1.16 -4.25 -10.46
CA ARG A 69 -0.83 -4.24 -11.90
C ARG A 69 -1.22 -5.57 -12.57
N VAL A 70 -0.91 -6.69 -11.91
CA VAL A 70 -1.28 -8.02 -12.41
C VAL A 70 -2.80 -8.13 -12.54
N ALA A 71 -3.56 -7.76 -11.51
CA ALA A 71 -5.02 -7.81 -11.54
C ALA A 71 -5.61 -6.88 -12.61
N ALA A 72 -5.13 -5.63 -12.67
CA ALA A 72 -5.63 -4.63 -13.61
C ALA A 72 -5.35 -4.96 -15.08
N HIS A 73 -4.29 -5.73 -15.38
CA HIS A 73 -3.98 -6.12 -16.77
C HIS A 73 -4.49 -7.52 -17.15
N ALA A 74 -5.09 -8.26 -16.23
CA ALA A 74 -5.65 -9.58 -16.52
C ALA A 74 -6.82 -9.54 -17.54
N PRO A 75 -7.78 -8.58 -17.50
CA PRO A 75 -8.81 -8.50 -18.52
C PRO A 75 -8.26 -8.03 -19.88
N ALA A 76 -8.86 -8.53 -20.97
CA ALA A 76 -8.49 -8.11 -22.32
C ALA A 76 -8.99 -6.68 -22.62
N GLU A 77 -10.23 -6.39 -22.23
CA GLU A 77 -10.93 -5.15 -22.55
C GLU A 77 -10.48 -3.97 -21.69
N PRO A 78 -10.17 -2.79 -22.29
CA PRO A 78 -9.68 -1.63 -21.55
C PRO A 78 -10.60 -1.18 -20.39
N ARG A 79 -11.93 -1.17 -20.64
CA ARG A 79 -12.91 -0.83 -19.62
C ARG A 79 -12.86 -1.80 -18.43
N ALA A 80 -12.78 -3.10 -18.70
CA ALA A 80 -12.67 -4.12 -17.66
C ALA A 80 -11.38 -4.03 -16.86
N ARG A 81 -10.27 -3.57 -17.44
CA ARG A 81 -9.01 -3.32 -16.76
C ARG A 81 -9.14 -2.26 -15.65
N VAL A 82 -9.84 -1.16 -15.95
CA VAL A 82 -10.09 -0.11 -14.95
C VAL A 82 -10.96 -0.63 -13.82
N LEU A 83 -12.02 -1.39 -14.14
CA LEU A 83 -12.93 -1.93 -13.14
C LEU A 83 -12.25 -2.99 -12.26
N ALA A 84 -11.31 -3.76 -12.82
CA ALA A 84 -10.54 -4.76 -12.09
C ALA A 84 -9.68 -4.14 -10.95
N VAL A 85 -9.33 -2.85 -11.02
CA VAL A 85 -8.70 -2.13 -9.91
C VAL A 85 -9.60 -2.16 -8.67
N PHE A 86 -10.87 -1.90 -8.84
CA PHE A 86 -11.85 -1.88 -7.74
C PHE A 86 -12.22 -3.29 -7.25
N ASP A 87 -12.25 -4.27 -8.16
CA ASP A 87 -12.44 -5.67 -7.79
C ASP A 87 -11.26 -6.15 -6.93
N TRP A 88 -10.03 -5.80 -7.30
CA TRP A 88 -8.84 -6.07 -6.50
C TRP A 88 -8.88 -5.36 -5.13
N LEU A 89 -9.36 -4.11 -5.07
CA LEU A 89 -9.55 -3.40 -3.79
C LEU A 89 -10.56 -4.10 -2.90
N ALA A 90 -11.66 -4.64 -3.48
CA ALA A 90 -12.65 -5.39 -2.73
C ALA A 90 -12.04 -6.62 -2.05
N ASP A 91 -11.21 -7.38 -2.77
CA ASP A 91 -10.48 -8.51 -2.22
C ASP A 91 -9.51 -8.06 -1.12
N TRP A 92 -8.72 -7.01 -1.36
CA TRP A 92 -7.77 -6.48 -0.39
C TRP A 92 -8.45 -6.00 0.91
N PHE A 93 -9.62 -5.36 0.82
CA PHE A 93 -10.36 -4.88 1.99
C PHE A 93 -10.91 -6.01 2.88
N THR A 94 -10.96 -7.25 2.37
CA THR A 94 -11.39 -8.43 3.12
C THR A 94 -10.24 -9.21 3.75
N GLU A 95 -8.98 -8.81 3.51
CA GLU A 95 -7.83 -9.45 4.14
C GLU A 95 -7.89 -9.29 5.68
N PRO A 96 -7.61 -10.35 6.45
CA PRO A 96 -7.76 -10.33 7.92
C PRO A 96 -6.88 -9.28 8.61
N ASP A 97 -5.75 -8.95 7.99
CA ASP A 97 -4.80 -7.95 8.47
C ASP A 97 -4.98 -6.56 7.86
N PHE A 98 -6.01 -6.34 7.04
CA PHE A 98 -6.29 -5.03 6.46
C PHE A 98 -6.43 -3.94 7.54
N ARG A 99 -5.67 -2.85 7.37
CA ARG A 99 -5.63 -1.67 8.26
C ARG A 99 -5.58 -0.37 7.47
N GLY A 100 -6.12 -0.37 6.26
CA GLY A 100 -6.08 0.80 5.38
C GLY A 100 -4.76 0.98 4.65
N CYS A 101 -4.57 2.17 4.12
CA CYS A 101 -3.37 2.51 3.36
C CYS A 101 -2.17 2.78 4.29
N ALA A 102 -1.16 1.91 4.25
CA ALA A 102 0.06 2.05 5.06
C ALA A 102 0.80 3.37 4.81
N PHE A 103 0.73 3.91 3.59
CA PHE A 103 1.39 5.18 3.23
C PHE A 103 0.66 6.38 3.82
N LEU A 104 -0.67 6.42 3.79
CA LEU A 104 -1.45 7.46 4.47
C LEU A 104 -1.33 7.35 5.98
N ASN A 105 -1.30 6.14 6.53
CA ASN A 105 -1.06 5.92 7.96
C ASN A 105 0.33 6.47 8.35
N ALA A 106 1.37 6.15 7.59
CA ALA A 106 2.72 6.67 7.80
C ALA A 106 2.76 8.21 7.71
N TYR A 107 2.06 8.81 6.75
CA TYR A 107 1.97 10.26 6.64
C TYR A 107 1.21 10.87 7.83
N GLY A 108 0.11 10.27 8.26
CA GLY A 108 -0.65 10.71 9.43
C GLY A 108 0.18 10.71 10.73
N GLU A 109 1.07 9.72 10.88
CA GLU A 109 1.95 9.61 12.04
C GLU A 109 3.19 10.52 11.98
N LEU A 110 3.81 10.67 10.81
CA LEU A 110 5.13 11.29 10.65
C LEU A 110 5.06 12.70 10.03
N GLY A 111 3.96 13.06 9.41
CA GLY A 111 3.78 14.37 8.77
C GLY A 111 4.85 14.64 7.71
N ALA A 112 5.52 15.80 7.84
CA ALA A 112 6.58 16.21 6.91
C ALA A 112 7.84 15.32 6.97
N ALA A 113 8.03 14.56 8.06
CA ALA A 113 9.14 13.60 8.20
C ALA A 113 8.84 12.24 7.55
N ALA A 114 7.67 12.04 6.94
CA ALA A 114 7.35 10.81 6.23
C ALA A 114 8.32 10.61 5.05
N PRO A 115 8.82 9.37 4.83
CA PRO A 115 9.71 9.06 3.72
C PRO A 115 9.08 9.43 2.36
N GLU A 116 9.92 9.81 1.40
CA GLU A 116 9.48 10.21 0.05
C GLU A 116 8.65 9.12 -0.66
N ILE A 117 8.91 7.86 -0.37
CA ILE A 117 8.16 6.72 -0.92
C ILE A 117 6.64 6.86 -0.70
N VAL A 118 6.20 7.59 0.32
CA VAL A 118 4.77 7.86 0.57
C VAL A 118 4.15 8.64 -0.58
N ARG A 119 4.87 9.64 -1.11
CA ARG A 119 4.41 10.44 -2.26
C ARG A 119 4.58 9.69 -3.57
N VAL A 120 5.71 8.99 -3.72
CA VAL A 120 6.02 8.16 -4.90
C VAL A 120 4.93 7.11 -5.10
N HIS A 121 4.50 6.41 -4.06
CA HIS A 121 3.41 5.45 -4.13
C HIS A 121 2.12 6.03 -4.75
N LYS A 122 1.73 7.22 -4.31
CA LYS A 122 0.52 7.88 -4.85
C LYS A 122 0.70 8.33 -6.30
N ALA A 123 1.88 8.79 -6.65
CA ALA A 123 2.20 9.15 -8.04
C ALA A 123 2.21 7.91 -8.95
N GLU A 124 2.74 6.78 -8.49
CA GLU A 124 2.74 5.53 -9.27
C GLU A 124 1.34 4.93 -9.43
N LEU A 125 0.49 4.98 -8.39
CA LEU A 125 -0.91 4.59 -8.50
C LEU A 125 -1.65 5.47 -9.51
N HIS A 126 -1.46 6.79 -9.47
CA HIS A 126 -2.02 7.70 -10.46
C HIS A 126 -1.52 7.36 -11.87
N ALA A 127 -0.22 7.12 -12.04
CA ALA A 127 0.37 6.77 -13.34
C ALA A 127 -0.20 5.45 -13.89
N LEU A 128 -0.44 4.47 -13.02
CA LEU A 128 -1.12 3.23 -13.42
C LEU A 128 -2.55 3.52 -13.95
N LEU A 129 -3.33 4.30 -13.20
CA LEU A 129 -4.70 4.67 -13.61
C LEU A 129 -4.71 5.48 -14.92
N ALA A 130 -3.76 6.41 -15.09
CA ALA A 130 -3.59 7.17 -16.33
C ALA A 130 -3.23 6.27 -17.51
N GLY A 131 -2.37 5.27 -17.31
CA GLY A 131 -2.03 4.28 -18.33
C GLY A 131 -3.20 3.39 -18.74
N LEU A 132 -4.07 3.04 -17.78
CA LEU A 132 -5.27 2.22 -18.06
C LEU A 132 -6.37 3.00 -18.79
N THR A 133 -6.50 4.30 -18.53
CA THR A 133 -7.57 5.13 -19.08
C THR A 133 -7.15 5.89 -20.35
N GLY A 134 -5.87 6.19 -20.49
CA GLY A 134 -5.37 7.14 -21.51
C GLY A 134 -5.79 8.61 -21.25
N ASP A 135 -6.36 8.90 -20.07
CA ASP A 135 -6.90 10.23 -19.70
C ASP A 135 -6.48 10.58 -18.26
N ALA A 136 -5.63 11.60 -18.12
CA ALA A 136 -5.13 12.03 -16.81
C ALA A 136 -6.24 12.62 -15.91
N ALA A 137 -7.22 13.33 -16.49
CA ALA A 137 -8.31 13.89 -15.70
C ALA A 137 -9.27 12.80 -15.17
N LEU A 138 -9.44 11.73 -15.93
CA LEU A 138 -10.16 10.55 -15.45
C LEU A 138 -9.36 9.82 -14.39
N ALA A 139 -8.05 9.69 -14.55
CA ALA A 139 -7.16 9.07 -13.55
C ALA A 139 -7.22 9.82 -12.21
N ASP A 140 -7.24 11.16 -12.21
CA ASP A 140 -7.43 11.96 -10.98
C ASP A 140 -8.73 11.58 -10.25
N ARG A 141 -9.83 11.45 -10.98
CA ARG A 141 -11.13 11.05 -10.39
C ARG A 141 -11.10 9.64 -9.84
N LEU A 142 -10.51 8.71 -10.58
CA LEU A 142 -10.38 7.32 -10.14
C LEU A 142 -9.45 7.20 -8.91
N LEU A 143 -8.38 7.99 -8.84
CA LEU A 143 -7.52 8.05 -7.66
C LEU A 143 -8.32 8.50 -6.42
N ILE A 144 -9.14 9.55 -6.54
CA ILE A 144 -10.00 10.01 -5.45
C ILE A 144 -10.98 8.90 -5.02
N LEU A 145 -11.54 8.15 -5.96
CA LEU A 145 -12.43 7.03 -5.66
C LEU A 145 -11.71 5.89 -4.93
N THR A 146 -10.51 5.51 -5.37
CA THR A 146 -9.73 4.45 -4.71
C THR A 146 -9.33 4.84 -3.29
N GLU A 147 -8.89 6.09 -3.09
CA GLU A 147 -8.52 6.61 -1.78
C GLU A 147 -9.74 6.73 -0.86
N GLY A 148 -10.87 7.24 -1.38
CA GLY A 148 -12.13 7.32 -0.64
C GLY A 148 -12.65 5.94 -0.21
N ALA A 149 -12.65 4.96 -1.11
CA ALA A 149 -13.04 3.59 -0.80
C ALA A 149 -12.13 2.98 0.29
N THR A 150 -10.81 3.18 0.16
CA THR A 150 -9.83 2.70 1.16
C THR A 150 -10.05 3.33 2.53
N ALA A 151 -10.31 4.64 2.58
CA ALA A 151 -10.59 5.34 3.84
C ALA A 151 -11.88 4.84 4.51
N VAL A 152 -12.95 4.62 3.74
CA VAL A 152 -14.21 4.07 4.27
C VAL A 152 -14.02 2.64 4.75
N ALA A 153 -13.34 1.79 3.98
CA ALA A 153 -13.06 0.40 4.36
C ALA A 153 -12.20 0.29 5.63
N THR A 154 -11.32 1.27 5.88
CA THR A 154 -10.52 1.31 7.12
C THR A 154 -11.40 1.44 8.37
N LEU A 155 -12.52 2.16 8.27
CA LEU A 155 -13.47 2.36 9.38
C LEU A 155 -14.57 1.32 9.41
N THR A 156 -14.95 0.80 8.23
CA THR A 156 -16.01 -0.18 8.05
C THR A 156 -15.49 -1.29 7.14
N PRO A 157 -14.76 -2.28 7.69
CA PRO A 157 -14.16 -3.35 6.89
C PRO A 157 -15.18 -4.13 6.07
N GLY A 158 -14.79 -4.48 4.85
CA GLY A 158 -15.61 -5.26 3.92
C GLY A 158 -15.45 -4.77 2.47
N PRO A 159 -15.97 -5.51 1.49
CA PRO A 159 -15.79 -5.21 0.07
C PRO A 159 -16.70 -4.09 -0.45
N GLU A 160 -17.77 -3.72 0.29
CA GLU A 160 -18.79 -2.78 -0.16
C GLU A 160 -18.28 -1.39 -0.55
N PRO A 161 -17.29 -0.76 0.16
CA PRO A 161 -16.74 0.51 -0.28
C PRO A 161 -16.10 0.45 -1.67
N ALA A 162 -15.41 -0.65 -1.99
CA ALA A 162 -14.82 -0.86 -3.31
C ALA A 162 -15.89 -1.08 -4.37
N HIS A 163 -16.93 -1.87 -4.09
CA HIS A 163 -18.04 -2.07 -5.03
C HIS A 163 -18.77 -0.77 -5.36
N ARG A 164 -19.05 0.09 -4.36
CA ARG A 164 -19.65 1.40 -4.60
C ARG A 164 -18.75 2.32 -5.42
N ALA A 165 -17.44 2.32 -5.15
CA ALA A 165 -16.47 3.08 -5.94
C ALA A 165 -16.39 2.55 -7.38
N ARG A 166 -16.47 1.23 -7.56
CA ARG A 166 -16.55 0.58 -8.87
C ARG A 166 -17.77 1.02 -9.69
N ASP A 167 -18.95 1.05 -9.07
CA ASP A 167 -20.18 1.52 -9.73
C ASP A 167 -20.05 2.97 -10.20
N ILE A 168 -19.44 3.83 -9.39
CA ILE A 168 -19.18 5.23 -9.77
C ILE A 168 -18.13 5.29 -10.91
N ALA A 169 -17.04 4.52 -10.80
CA ALA A 169 -16.04 4.45 -11.85
C ALA A 169 -16.66 4.01 -13.18
N GLU A 170 -17.58 3.05 -13.15
CA GLU A 170 -18.29 2.57 -14.34
C GLU A 170 -19.10 3.68 -15.04
N LEU A 171 -19.70 4.60 -14.26
CA LEU A 171 -20.41 5.75 -14.81
C LEU A 171 -19.48 6.81 -15.42
N LEU A 172 -18.24 6.92 -14.90
CA LEU A 172 -17.25 7.86 -15.42
C LEU A 172 -16.56 7.40 -16.71
N LEU A 173 -16.55 6.08 -16.97
CA LEU A 173 -15.91 5.51 -18.13
C LEU A 173 -16.75 5.79 -19.41
N PRO A 174 -16.10 6.10 -20.55
CA PRO A 174 -16.79 6.32 -21.81
C PRO A 174 -17.71 5.14 -22.17
N ARG A 175 -18.89 5.43 -22.65
CA ARG A 175 -19.76 4.41 -23.24
C ARG A 175 -19.16 4.00 -24.60
N GLN A 176 -18.98 2.70 -24.79
CA GLN A 176 -18.60 2.16 -26.12
C GLN A 176 -19.73 2.33 -27.09
#